data_31b44bd2bfbb30ee9370708cc132df07
#
_entry.id   31b44bd2bfbb30ee9370708cc132df07
#
_cell.length_a   1.000
_cell.length_b   1.000
_cell.length_c   1.000
_cell.angle_alpha   90.00
_cell.angle_beta   90.00
_cell.angle_gamma   90.00
#
_symmetry.space_group_name_H-M   'P 1'
#
loop_
_entity.id
_entity.type
_entity.pdbx_description
1 polymer ?
#
loop_
_entity_poly.entity_id
_entity_poly.type
_entity_poly.pdbx_seq_one_letter_code
_entity_poly.pdbx_strand_id
1 'polypeptide(L)'
;MKKAQGSPALIILLIIGFAIELVTGSAGNEAALLKLGGLPDNSELHGEYWRIATYSFLHFNWLHLIVNVSLLLWIGRIVERQVGTTQAMLIYFASVLCSAALILVVHNWNPKAGATVGASGGIFGLLGAALIISCQQKGDDRLRRRLWIALLVGFTVSLFPGISMAGHAGGIVGGGLMALLVKIRMNES
;
A
#
# COMPACT_ATOMS: atom_id res chain seq x y z
N MET A 1 7.89 -20.56 15.26
CA MET A 1 7.43 -19.53 14.30
C MET A 1 8.02 -18.18 14.69
N LYS A 2 8.83 -17.52 13.81
CA LYS A 2 9.27 -16.15 14.07
C LYS A 2 8.03 -15.22 14.03
N LYS A 3 7.91 -14.33 15.03
CA LYS A 3 6.79 -13.37 15.09
C LYS A 3 6.83 -12.45 13.88
N ALA A 4 5.68 -12.16 13.28
CA ALA A 4 5.53 -11.12 12.27
C ALA A 4 5.83 -9.76 12.92
N GLN A 5 6.87 -9.07 12.46
CA GLN A 5 7.37 -7.82 13.07
C GLN A 5 7.32 -6.63 12.13
N GLY A 6 7.26 -6.87 10.82
CA GLY A 6 7.27 -5.82 9.81
C GLY A 6 5.97 -5.02 9.77
N SER A 7 4.81 -5.69 9.74
CA SER A 7 3.52 -5.00 9.75
C SER A 7 3.32 -4.12 10.99
N PRO A 8 3.65 -4.57 12.23
CA PRO A 8 3.62 -3.69 13.39
C PRO A 8 4.57 -2.49 13.29
N ALA A 9 5.78 -2.67 12.76
CA ALA A 9 6.72 -1.58 12.57
C ALA A 9 6.20 -0.54 11.57
N LEU A 10 5.65 -0.99 10.43
CA LEU A 10 5.00 -0.08 9.47
C LEU A 10 3.84 0.68 10.11
N ILE A 11 2.98 0.01 10.87
CA ILE A 11 1.84 0.65 11.55
C ILE A 11 2.32 1.77 12.49
N ILE A 12 3.39 1.54 13.24
CA ILE A 12 3.97 2.57 14.10
C ILE A 12 4.41 3.78 13.25
N LEU A 13 5.06 3.55 12.12
CA LEU A 13 5.46 4.64 11.21
C LEU A 13 4.25 5.40 10.64
N LEU A 14 3.15 4.70 10.27
CA LEU A 14 1.93 5.35 9.80
C LEU A 14 1.29 6.22 10.90
N ILE A 15 1.26 5.73 12.14
CA ILE A 15 0.73 6.48 13.28
C ILE A 15 1.61 7.70 13.58
N ILE A 16 2.93 7.58 13.52
CA ILE A 16 3.86 8.71 13.68
C ILE A 16 3.65 9.74 12.57
N GLY A 17 3.55 9.31 11.30
CA GLY A 17 3.24 10.18 10.17
C GLY A 17 1.96 10.98 10.41
N PHE A 18 0.89 10.29 10.80
CA PHE A 18 -0.38 10.94 11.07
C PHE A 18 -0.35 11.87 12.29
N ALA A 19 0.41 11.53 13.33
CA ALA A 19 0.62 12.44 14.47
C ALA A 19 1.32 13.73 14.03
N ILE A 20 2.31 13.66 13.14
CA ILE A 20 2.95 14.83 12.53
C ILE A 20 1.93 15.65 11.73
N GLU A 21 1.06 15.01 10.95
CA GLU A 21 0.00 15.69 10.18
C GLU A 21 -0.96 16.46 11.10
N LEU A 22 -1.33 15.89 12.25
CA LEU A 22 -2.19 16.55 13.24
C LEU A 22 -1.50 17.78 13.85
N VAL A 23 -0.23 17.62 14.24
CA VAL A 23 0.55 18.72 14.87
C VAL A 23 0.80 19.86 13.88
N THR A 24 1.02 19.54 12.59
CA THR A 24 1.28 20.54 11.54
C THR A 24 0.00 21.11 10.93
N GLY A 25 -1.18 20.61 11.30
CA GLY A 25 -2.46 20.99 10.68
C GLY A 25 -2.61 20.52 9.24
N SER A 26 -1.86 19.50 8.83
CA SER A 26 -1.88 18.99 7.46
C SER A 26 -2.98 17.97 7.21
N ALA A 27 -3.52 17.32 8.24
CA ALA A 27 -4.61 16.37 8.13
C ALA A 27 -5.86 17.03 7.50
N GLY A 28 -6.40 16.44 6.42
CA GLY A 28 -7.54 16.99 5.69
C GLY A 28 -7.22 18.15 4.75
N ASN A 29 -5.96 18.56 4.61
CA ASN A 29 -5.53 19.65 3.75
C ASN A 29 -4.52 19.18 2.70
N GLU A 30 -4.97 19.02 1.46
CA GLU A 30 -4.13 18.50 0.36
C GLU A 30 -2.88 19.34 0.09
N ALA A 31 -2.98 20.67 0.13
CA ALA A 31 -1.85 21.56 -0.09
C ALA A 31 -0.80 21.44 1.02
N ALA A 32 -1.22 21.24 2.26
CA ALA A 32 -0.32 21.01 3.38
C ALA A 32 0.28 19.59 3.34
N LEU A 33 -0.49 18.57 2.97
CA LEU A 33 0.00 17.21 2.76
C LEU A 33 1.02 17.15 1.63
N LEU A 34 0.82 17.92 0.54
CA LEU A 34 1.80 18.04 -0.53
C LEU A 34 3.12 18.60 -0.01
N LYS A 35 3.08 19.67 0.80
CA LYS A 35 4.29 20.24 1.43
C LYS A 35 4.98 19.25 2.37
N LEU A 36 4.22 18.41 3.06
CA LEU A 36 4.73 17.43 4.02
C LEU A 36 5.35 16.19 3.34
N GLY A 37 5.05 15.95 2.07
CA GLY A 37 5.64 14.82 1.33
C GLY A 37 4.66 13.99 0.52
N GLY A 38 3.45 14.48 0.31
CA GLY A 38 2.50 13.87 -0.61
C GLY A 38 3.02 13.83 -2.05
N LEU A 39 2.55 12.86 -2.82
CA LEU A 39 2.87 12.73 -4.23
C LEU A 39 2.01 13.72 -5.04
N PRO A 40 2.61 14.61 -5.87
CA PRO A 40 1.84 15.58 -6.63
C PRO A 40 0.98 14.91 -7.71
N ASP A 41 -0.19 15.47 -7.93
CA ASP A 41 -1.17 14.96 -8.90
C ASP A 41 -0.94 15.51 -10.33
N ASN A 42 0.19 16.18 -10.57
CA ASN A 42 0.58 16.73 -11.88
C ASN A 42 1.80 16.06 -12.52
N SER A 43 2.26 14.94 -12.00
CA SER A 43 3.46 14.19 -12.41
C SER A 43 4.81 14.95 -12.29
N GLU A 44 4.81 16.22 -11.91
CA GLU A 44 6.01 17.04 -11.81
C GLU A 44 6.62 16.95 -10.42
N LEU A 45 7.66 16.14 -10.29
CA LEU A 45 8.37 15.98 -9.01
C LEU A 45 9.36 17.11 -8.71
N HIS A 46 9.71 17.94 -9.69
CA HIS A 46 10.67 19.06 -9.58
C HIS A 46 11.98 18.68 -8.85
N GLY A 47 12.47 17.43 -9.06
CA GLY A 47 13.63 16.88 -8.37
C GLY A 47 13.35 16.28 -6.98
N GLU A 48 12.14 16.37 -6.47
CA GLU A 48 11.75 15.86 -5.15
C GLU A 48 11.36 14.37 -5.20
N TYR A 49 12.25 13.52 -5.74
CA TYR A 49 12.00 12.07 -5.94
C TYR A 49 11.71 11.30 -4.63
N TRP A 50 12.09 11.83 -3.49
CA TRP A 50 11.76 11.26 -2.17
C TRP A 50 10.25 11.13 -1.94
N ARG A 51 9.41 11.91 -2.63
CA ARG A 51 7.94 11.85 -2.58
C ARG A 51 7.38 10.50 -3.04
N ILE A 52 8.08 9.79 -3.92
CA ILE A 52 7.68 8.45 -4.39
C ILE A 52 7.68 7.39 -3.26
N ALA A 53 8.27 7.70 -2.12
CA ALA A 53 8.25 6.85 -0.93
C ALA A 53 7.44 7.48 0.20
N THR A 54 7.61 8.78 0.48
CA THR A 54 7.02 9.43 1.66
C THR A 54 5.51 9.56 1.62
N TYR A 55 4.91 9.70 0.43
CA TYR A 55 3.45 9.77 0.27
C TYR A 55 2.73 8.59 0.94
N SER A 56 3.38 7.42 0.99
CA SER A 56 2.82 6.19 1.54
C SER A 56 2.71 6.18 3.07
N PHE A 57 3.33 7.13 3.75
CA PHE A 57 3.25 7.28 5.21
C PHE A 57 2.24 8.32 5.66
N LEU A 58 1.69 9.12 4.74
CA LEU A 58 0.73 10.18 5.02
C LEU A 58 -0.71 9.69 4.82
N HIS A 59 -1.66 10.30 5.53
CA HIS A 59 -3.07 9.94 5.44
C HIS A 59 -3.96 11.19 5.49
N PHE A 60 -4.95 11.24 4.60
CA PHE A 60 -5.81 12.40 4.50
C PHE A 60 -6.63 12.66 5.79
N ASN A 61 -7.11 11.58 6.44
CA ASN A 61 -7.93 11.69 7.65
C ASN A 61 -7.87 10.40 8.49
N TRP A 62 -8.51 10.43 9.66
CA TRP A 62 -8.59 9.31 10.60
C TRP A 62 -9.16 8.03 9.99
N LEU A 63 -10.22 8.14 9.19
CA LEU A 63 -10.84 6.97 8.56
C LEU A 63 -9.88 6.30 7.60
N HIS A 64 -9.16 7.08 6.79
CA HIS A 64 -8.15 6.59 5.86
C HIS A 64 -7.03 5.84 6.61
N LEU A 65 -6.51 6.41 7.71
CA LEU A 65 -5.50 5.74 8.54
C LEU A 65 -6.04 4.43 9.14
N ILE A 66 -7.21 4.45 9.76
CA ILE A 66 -7.80 3.27 10.43
C ILE A 66 -8.00 2.12 9.43
N VAL A 67 -8.53 2.40 8.25
CA VAL A 67 -8.72 1.39 7.20
C VAL A 67 -7.37 0.80 6.77
N ASN A 68 -6.36 1.65 6.50
CA ASN A 68 -5.04 1.17 6.11
C ASN A 68 -4.38 0.33 7.21
N VAL A 69 -4.41 0.78 8.45
CA VAL A 69 -3.88 0.02 9.60
C VAL A 69 -4.57 -1.34 9.74
N SER A 70 -5.90 -1.37 9.64
CA SER A 70 -6.68 -2.61 9.75
C SER A 70 -6.33 -3.61 8.64
N LEU A 71 -6.25 -3.14 7.41
CA LEU A 71 -5.86 -3.97 6.26
C LEU A 71 -4.40 -4.44 6.37
N LEU A 72 -3.48 -3.58 6.80
CA LEU A 72 -2.08 -3.94 6.99
C LEU A 72 -1.90 -4.97 8.12
N LEU A 73 -2.66 -4.85 9.21
CA LEU A 73 -2.69 -5.86 10.28
C LEU A 73 -3.17 -7.22 9.78
N TRP A 74 -4.14 -7.25 8.90
CA TRP A 74 -4.70 -8.49 8.38
C TRP A 74 -3.83 -9.08 7.27
N ILE A 75 -3.67 -8.36 6.14
CA ILE A 75 -3.00 -8.84 4.93
C ILE A 75 -1.49 -8.95 5.15
N GLY A 76 -0.88 -7.97 5.78
CA GLY A 76 0.56 -7.96 6.07
C GLY A 76 0.98 -9.16 6.90
N ARG A 77 0.22 -9.50 7.94
CA ARG A 77 0.50 -10.71 8.75
C ARG A 77 0.35 -12.01 7.96
N ILE A 78 -0.59 -12.09 7.02
CA ILE A 78 -0.74 -13.25 6.15
C ILE A 78 0.52 -13.43 5.32
N VAL A 79 0.96 -12.38 4.62
CA VAL A 79 2.14 -12.41 3.76
C VAL A 79 3.41 -12.69 4.58
N GLU A 80 3.61 -12.01 5.72
CA GLU A 80 4.77 -12.23 6.57
C GLU A 80 4.90 -13.68 7.07
N ARG A 81 3.78 -14.34 7.35
CA ARG A 81 3.81 -15.76 7.74
C ARG A 81 4.24 -16.66 6.58
N GLN A 82 3.88 -16.32 5.36
CA GLN A 82 4.16 -17.13 4.17
C GLN A 82 5.58 -16.93 3.63
N VAL A 83 6.10 -15.71 3.63
CA VAL A 83 7.40 -15.40 3.03
C VAL A 83 8.44 -14.88 4.04
N GLY A 84 8.02 -14.48 5.23
CA GLY A 84 8.86 -13.88 6.26
C GLY A 84 8.90 -12.36 6.17
N THR A 85 9.33 -11.72 7.26
CA THR A 85 9.28 -10.26 7.43
C THR A 85 10.06 -9.51 6.35
N THR A 86 11.31 -9.89 6.08
CA THR A 86 12.14 -9.19 5.07
C THR A 86 11.51 -9.20 3.69
N GLN A 87 11.03 -10.37 3.22
CA GLN A 87 10.42 -10.48 1.90
C GLN A 87 9.08 -9.74 1.84
N ALA A 88 8.27 -9.79 2.91
CA ALA A 88 7.04 -9.03 3.00
C ALA A 88 7.28 -7.50 2.92
N MET A 89 8.34 -7.01 3.57
CA MET A 89 8.73 -5.60 3.48
C MET A 89 9.21 -5.23 2.07
N LEU A 90 10.01 -6.09 1.43
CA LEU A 90 10.42 -5.88 0.03
C LEU A 90 9.21 -5.81 -0.90
N ILE A 91 8.22 -6.70 -0.74
CA ILE A 91 6.96 -6.67 -1.49
C ILE A 91 6.24 -5.34 -1.24
N TYR A 92 6.10 -4.92 0.02
CA TYR A 92 5.41 -3.68 0.37
C TYR A 92 6.06 -2.46 -0.30
N PHE A 93 7.37 -2.27 -0.13
CA PHE A 93 8.06 -1.10 -0.67
C PHE A 93 8.16 -1.11 -2.20
N ALA A 94 8.40 -2.26 -2.82
CA ALA A 94 8.34 -2.39 -4.27
C ALA A 94 6.95 -2.01 -4.82
N SER A 95 5.89 -2.40 -4.10
CA SER A 95 4.52 -2.04 -4.45
C SER A 95 4.24 -0.55 -4.28
N VAL A 96 4.80 0.09 -3.25
CA VAL A 96 4.74 1.56 -3.08
C VAL A 96 5.37 2.26 -4.27
N LEU A 97 6.55 1.80 -4.73
CA LEU A 97 7.24 2.39 -5.88
C LEU A 97 6.46 2.18 -7.19
N CYS A 98 5.93 0.98 -7.44
CA CYS A 98 5.09 0.70 -8.61
C CYS A 98 3.78 1.50 -8.57
N SER A 99 3.19 1.66 -7.39
CA SER A 99 2.02 2.51 -7.17
C SER A 99 2.31 3.95 -7.54
N ALA A 100 3.39 4.53 -7.00
CA ALA A 100 3.81 5.89 -7.32
C ALA A 100 4.07 6.07 -8.82
N ALA A 101 4.76 5.13 -9.46
CA ALA A 101 5.04 5.17 -10.89
C ALA A 101 3.76 5.20 -11.71
N LEU A 102 2.78 4.33 -11.40
CA LEU A 102 1.52 4.31 -12.15
C LEU A 102 0.65 5.55 -11.88
N ILE A 103 0.66 6.08 -10.65
CA ILE A 103 0.02 7.35 -10.33
C ILE A 103 0.59 8.47 -11.22
N LEU A 104 1.91 8.63 -11.25
CA LEU A 104 2.57 9.67 -12.04
C LEU A 104 2.28 9.53 -13.54
N VAL A 105 2.29 8.31 -14.07
CA VAL A 105 1.94 8.04 -15.48
C VAL A 105 0.50 8.47 -15.77
N VAL A 106 -0.47 8.09 -14.92
CA VAL A 106 -1.88 8.45 -15.12
C VAL A 106 -2.10 9.94 -14.97
N HIS A 107 -1.46 10.60 -14.01
CA HIS A 107 -1.58 12.04 -13.80
C HIS A 107 -0.90 12.87 -14.89
N ASN A 108 0.13 12.33 -15.56
CA ASN A 108 0.70 12.98 -16.75
C ASN A 108 -0.32 13.08 -17.91
N TRP A 109 -1.27 12.14 -17.99
CA TRP A 109 -2.32 12.11 -19.02
C TRP A 109 -3.58 12.88 -18.60
N ASN A 110 -3.84 12.95 -17.31
CA ASN A 110 -4.99 13.63 -16.73
C ASN A 110 -4.59 14.37 -15.44
N PRO A 111 -3.87 15.51 -15.57
CA PRO A 111 -3.39 16.26 -14.42
C PRO A 111 -4.56 16.74 -13.55
N LYS A 112 -4.37 16.61 -12.25
CA LYS A 112 -5.30 17.14 -11.22
C LYS A 112 -4.52 18.10 -10.32
N ALA A 113 -5.22 18.95 -9.62
CA ALA A 113 -4.63 19.73 -8.55
C ALA A 113 -4.82 18.94 -7.24
N GLY A 114 -3.72 18.68 -6.53
CA GLY A 114 -3.81 17.98 -5.26
C GLY A 114 -2.60 17.12 -4.93
N ALA A 115 -2.75 16.28 -3.93
CA ALA A 115 -1.73 15.35 -3.49
C ALA A 115 -2.32 13.94 -3.24
N THR A 116 -1.70 12.94 -3.83
CA THR A 116 -1.98 11.55 -3.45
C THR A 116 -1.18 11.17 -2.21
N VAL A 117 -1.86 10.60 -1.21
CA VAL A 117 -1.28 10.09 0.05
C VAL A 117 -1.91 8.75 0.43
N GLY A 118 -1.18 7.93 1.17
CA GLY A 118 -1.70 6.69 1.76
C GLY A 118 -0.85 5.45 1.57
N ALA A 119 -0.88 4.57 2.56
CA ALA A 119 -0.21 3.26 2.56
C ALA A 119 -0.86 2.25 1.60
N SER A 120 -2.01 2.58 1.03
CA SER A 120 -2.86 1.64 0.31
C SER A 120 -2.18 0.98 -0.89
N GLY A 121 -1.30 1.70 -1.62
CA GLY A 121 -0.53 1.11 -2.71
C GLY A 121 0.32 -0.10 -2.27
N GLY A 122 1.04 0.04 -1.16
CA GLY A 122 1.79 -1.06 -0.55
C GLY A 122 0.89 -2.19 -0.04
N ILE A 123 -0.26 -1.85 0.56
CA ILE A 123 -1.24 -2.83 1.08
C ILE A 123 -1.89 -3.61 -0.06
N PHE A 124 -2.28 -2.96 -1.15
CA PHE A 124 -2.79 -3.64 -2.34
C PHE A 124 -1.74 -4.52 -2.99
N GLY A 125 -0.45 -4.14 -2.91
CA GLY A 125 0.64 -5.00 -3.31
C GLY A 125 0.77 -6.25 -2.46
N LEU A 126 0.69 -6.14 -1.15
CA LEU A 126 0.62 -7.30 -0.25
C LEU A 126 -0.60 -8.18 -0.56
N LEU A 127 -1.75 -7.58 -0.91
CA LEU A 127 -2.95 -8.32 -1.33
C LEU A 127 -2.72 -9.09 -2.63
N GLY A 128 -2.12 -8.45 -3.64
CA GLY A 128 -1.74 -9.10 -4.90
C GLY A 128 -0.76 -10.26 -4.68
N ALA A 129 0.26 -10.05 -3.84
CA ALA A 129 1.19 -11.09 -3.45
C ALA A 129 0.51 -12.26 -2.73
N ALA A 130 -0.36 -11.97 -1.74
CA ALA A 130 -1.11 -12.99 -1.01
C ALA A 130 -1.99 -13.84 -1.94
N LEU A 131 -2.62 -13.23 -2.94
CA LEU A 131 -3.41 -13.94 -3.96
C LEU A 131 -2.55 -14.90 -4.76
N ILE A 132 -1.42 -14.44 -5.33
CA ILE A 132 -0.51 -15.28 -6.11
C ILE A 132 0.01 -16.44 -5.27
N ILE A 133 0.49 -16.17 -4.05
CA ILE A 133 1.00 -17.19 -3.15
C ILE A 133 -0.10 -18.20 -2.80
N SER A 134 -1.33 -17.74 -2.55
CA SER A 134 -2.46 -18.64 -2.23
C SER A 134 -2.88 -19.53 -3.42
N CYS A 135 -2.61 -19.11 -4.66
CA CYS A 135 -2.82 -19.93 -5.86
C CYS A 135 -1.72 -20.97 -6.07
N GLN A 136 -0.50 -20.68 -5.62
CA GLN A 136 0.64 -21.61 -5.71
C GLN A 136 0.63 -22.70 -4.62
N GLN A 137 -0.02 -22.43 -3.50
CA GLN A 137 -0.16 -23.38 -2.39
C GLN A 137 -1.48 -24.14 -2.50
N LYS A 138 -1.45 -25.47 -2.37
CA LYS A 138 -2.66 -26.27 -2.18
C LYS A 138 -3.18 -26.00 -0.76
N GLY A 139 -4.39 -25.42 -0.62
CA GLY A 139 -4.84 -25.31 0.73
C GLY A 139 -6.08 -24.50 1.02
N ASP A 140 -6.01 -23.26 1.44
CA ASP A 140 -7.13 -22.58 2.09
C ASP A 140 -8.01 -21.81 1.09
N ASP A 141 -9.01 -22.51 0.52
CA ASP A 141 -10.00 -21.91 -0.38
C ASP A 141 -10.78 -20.78 0.31
N ARG A 142 -10.95 -20.83 1.65
CA ARG A 142 -11.62 -19.78 2.40
C ARG A 142 -10.78 -18.51 2.44
N LEU A 143 -9.47 -18.66 2.66
CA LEU A 143 -8.55 -17.52 2.61
C LEU A 143 -8.53 -16.91 1.20
N ARG A 144 -8.35 -17.73 0.17
CA ARG A 144 -8.33 -17.28 -1.23
C ARG A 144 -9.61 -16.51 -1.60
N ARG A 145 -10.78 -17.02 -1.21
CA ARG A 145 -12.06 -16.32 -1.41
C ARG A 145 -12.11 -14.97 -0.68
N ARG A 146 -11.63 -14.89 0.56
CA ARG A 146 -11.58 -13.63 1.31
C ARG A 146 -10.65 -12.60 0.66
N LEU A 147 -9.51 -13.03 0.14
CA LEU A 147 -8.57 -12.16 -0.57
C LEU A 147 -9.19 -11.63 -1.88
N TRP A 148 -9.92 -12.46 -2.64
CA TRP A 148 -10.65 -12.02 -3.82
C TRP A 148 -11.77 -11.03 -3.48
N ILE A 149 -12.51 -11.27 -2.41
CA ILE A 149 -13.54 -10.31 -1.94
C ILE A 149 -12.88 -8.99 -1.56
N ALA A 150 -11.77 -9.01 -0.83
CA ALA A 150 -11.04 -7.81 -0.46
C ALA A 150 -10.56 -7.03 -1.70
N LEU A 151 -10.09 -7.73 -2.73
CA LEU A 151 -9.69 -7.12 -4.00
C LEU A 151 -10.87 -6.43 -4.69
N LEU A 152 -11.99 -7.12 -4.83
CA LEU A 152 -13.20 -6.57 -5.45
C LEU A 152 -13.73 -5.35 -4.69
N VAL A 153 -13.86 -5.47 -3.37
CA VAL A 153 -14.28 -4.34 -2.51
C VAL A 153 -13.32 -3.17 -2.65
N GLY A 154 -12.01 -3.42 -2.58
CA GLY A 154 -10.99 -2.39 -2.71
C GLY A 154 -11.06 -1.66 -4.07
N PHE A 155 -11.25 -2.38 -5.18
CA PHE A 155 -11.44 -1.75 -6.49
C PHE A 155 -12.76 -1.00 -6.60
N THR A 156 -13.85 -1.52 -6.03
CA THR A 156 -15.14 -0.81 -5.98
C THR A 156 -15.00 0.50 -5.20
N VAL A 157 -14.32 0.47 -4.06
CA VAL A 157 -14.04 1.68 -3.27
C VAL A 157 -13.14 2.66 -4.05
N SER A 158 -12.25 2.17 -4.92
CA SER A 158 -11.39 3.02 -5.77
C SER A 158 -12.15 3.82 -6.84
N LEU A 159 -13.43 3.53 -7.05
CA LEU A 159 -14.30 4.33 -7.94
C LEU A 159 -14.78 5.64 -7.30
N PHE A 160 -14.65 5.77 -5.98
CA PHE A 160 -15.05 7.00 -5.29
C PHE A 160 -14.00 8.09 -5.48
N PRO A 161 -14.44 9.37 -5.58
CA PRO A 161 -13.54 10.51 -5.66
C PRO A 161 -12.54 10.56 -4.49
N GLY A 162 -11.32 10.97 -4.77
CA GLY A 162 -10.27 11.08 -3.74
C GLY A 162 -9.54 9.77 -3.45
N ILE A 163 -9.91 8.66 -4.11
CA ILE A 163 -9.20 7.37 -3.97
C ILE A 163 -8.47 7.04 -5.27
N SER A 164 -7.17 6.78 -5.18
CA SER A 164 -6.32 6.54 -6.36
C SER A 164 -6.43 5.10 -6.87
N MET A 165 -7.27 4.89 -7.89
CA MET A 165 -7.33 3.61 -8.59
C MET A 165 -5.97 3.22 -9.20
N ALA A 166 -5.25 4.20 -9.78
CA ALA A 166 -3.91 3.97 -10.32
C ALA A 166 -2.94 3.48 -9.24
N GLY A 167 -3.00 4.08 -8.05
CA GLY A 167 -2.19 3.65 -6.91
C GLY A 167 -2.46 2.21 -6.49
N HIS A 168 -3.73 1.82 -6.39
CA HIS A 168 -4.12 0.44 -6.06
C HIS A 168 -3.70 -0.55 -7.15
N ALA A 169 -3.95 -0.23 -8.43
CA ALA A 169 -3.56 -1.09 -9.56
C ALA A 169 -2.03 -1.27 -9.64
N GLY A 170 -1.27 -0.16 -9.55
CA GLY A 170 0.20 -0.21 -9.53
C GLY A 170 0.74 -1.03 -8.36
N GLY A 171 0.11 -0.90 -7.19
CA GLY A 171 0.45 -1.69 -6.02
C GLY A 171 0.28 -3.19 -6.27
N ILE A 172 -0.88 -3.62 -6.79
CA ILE A 172 -1.15 -5.03 -7.11
C ILE A 172 -0.14 -5.59 -8.10
N VAL A 173 0.15 -4.85 -9.16
CA VAL A 173 1.14 -5.27 -10.16
C VAL A 173 2.51 -5.45 -9.52
N GLY A 174 2.98 -4.45 -8.76
CA GLY A 174 4.28 -4.52 -8.09
C GLY A 174 4.39 -5.68 -7.11
N GLY A 175 3.37 -5.87 -6.26
CA GLY A 175 3.33 -6.96 -5.29
C GLY A 175 3.18 -8.33 -5.93
N GLY A 176 2.38 -8.43 -6.99
CA GLY A 176 2.22 -9.65 -7.76
C GLY A 176 3.53 -10.09 -8.42
N LEU A 177 4.24 -9.19 -9.08
CA LEU A 177 5.54 -9.47 -9.68
C LEU A 177 6.56 -9.90 -8.62
N MET A 178 6.62 -9.19 -7.49
CA MET A 178 7.52 -9.56 -6.39
C MET A 178 7.20 -10.93 -5.81
N ALA A 179 5.91 -11.32 -5.73
CA ALA A 179 5.52 -12.65 -5.23
C ALA A 179 6.04 -13.81 -6.08
N LEU A 180 6.27 -13.57 -7.37
CA LEU A 180 6.87 -14.57 -8.27
C LEU A 180 8.38 -14.75 -8.02
N LEU A 181 9.04 -13.75 -7.42
CA LEU A 181 10.47 -13.74 -7.17
C LEU A 181 10.85 -14.18 -5.76
N VAL A 182 9.92 -14.09 -4.81
CA VAL A 182 10.20 -14.42 -3.41
C VAL A 182 10.04 -15.91 -3.13
N LYS A 183 10.91 -16.44 -2.26
CA LYS A 183 10.85 -17.83 -1.82
C LYS A 183 9.73 -18.02 -0.79
N ILE A 184 8.73 -18.82 -1.13
CA ILE A 184 7.64 -19.19 -0.23
C ILE A 184 8.19 -20.14 0.82
N ARG A 185 7.81 -19.94 2.09
CA ARG A 185 8.10 -20.90 3.17
C ARG A 185 7.14 -22.07 3.03
N MET A 186 7.69 -23.24 2.71
CA MET A 186 6.92 -24.48 2.78
C MET A 186 6.57 -24.72 4.25
N ASN A 187 5.30 -24.81 4.58
CA ASN A 187 4.89 -25.35 5.88
C ASN A 187 5.27 -26.83 5.87
N GLU A 188 6.34 -27.18 6.58
CA GLU A 188 6.57 -28.55 6.96
C GLU A 188 5.41 -28.94 7.90
N SER A 189 4.53 -29.77 7.38
CA SER A 189 3.37 -30.38 8.07
C SER A 189 3.82 -31.33 9.15
#